data_8fa7883c12843654b2bd5ec3730e8a95
#
_entry.id   8fa7883c12843654b2bd5ec3730e8a95
#
_cell.length_a   1.000
_cell.length_b   1.000
_cell.length_c   1.000
_cell.angle_alpha   90.00
_cell.angle_beta   90.00
_cell.angle_gamma   90.00
#
_symmetry.space_group_name_H-M   'P 1'
#
loop_
_entity.id
_entity.type
_entity.pdbx_description
1 polymer ?
#
loop_
_entity_poly.entity_id
_entity_poly.type
_entity_poly.pdbx_seq_one_letter_code
_entity_poly.pdbx_strand_id
1 'polypeptide(L)'
;MQVQTLSLQSYTLSPPTVSLPQQLSSKLLRSNPNSNSGFCNPLRRMSKSPNGLRSHGKSVGVTCGVAQEAGADDGFYMRRCVELARKAIGFTSPNPMVGCVIVKDGKVVGEGFHPKAGQPHAEIKKSKCQMLQVFALRDAGDLAENATAYVSLEPCNHYGRTPPCSEALIKAKVKKVVVGMVDPNPIVASKGLDRLRDVGIDVTTGVEEELCKRLNEAYIHRMLTGNPFITIRYSISVNGNFLDQLGQGVAESGGYYSQLLQEYDAVILSSSAIMENVSIPASQEAGANQPLRIIIARDSTSPIQIPALTVEPTDKLLVFADKETSVELERAQTGIETVVFDQISLSAILEYCNSQGICSVLFDLKGNVSDFEELLQDGIEQNLLQKIVVEVLPLWDENDVGNFPVALKSLSKRVELKNLQPKISNENVVLEGYL
;
A
#
# COMPACT_ATOMS: atom_id res chain seq x y z
N MET A 1 -20.86 19.57 -50.97
CA MET A 1 -20.04 18.92 -49.93
C MET A 1 -21.00 18.19 -49.00
N GLN A 2 -21.15 16.89 -49.22
CA GLN A 2 -22.01 16.03 -48.40
C GLN A 2 -21.17 15.46 -47.28
N VAL A 3 -21.63 15.64 -46.04
CA VAL A 3 -21.05 15.03 -44.83
C VAL A 3 -21.76 13.72 -44.62
N GLN A 4 -21.02 12.60 -44.75
CA GLN A 4 -21.51 11.27 -44.41
C GLN A 4 -21.25 11.02 -42.90
N THR A 5 -22.32 10.80 -42.17
CA THR A 5 -22.33 10.34 -40.79
C THR A 5 -22.17 8.81 -40.80
N LEU A 6 -21.09 8.31 -40.21
CA LEU A 6 -20.89 6.89 -39.93
C LEU A 6 -21.43 6.56 -38.53
N SER A 7 -22.43 5.70 -38.48
CA SER A 7 -23.00 5.14 -37.27
C SER A 7 -22.10 4.00 -36.73
N LEU A 8 -21.64 4.13 -35.51
CA LEU A 8 -20.97 3.07 -34.77
C LEU A 8 -22.01 2.10 -34.18
N GLN A 9 -21.99 0.87 -34.64
CA GLN A 9 -22.74 -0.24 -34.02
C GLN A 9 -21.94 -0.75 -32.81
N SER A 10 -22.59 -0.71 -31.67
CA SER A 10 -22.12 -1.30 -30.41
C SER A 10 -22.25 -2.83 -30.45
N TYR A 11 -21.15 -3.55 -30.36
CA TYR A 11 -21.12 -4.99 -30.09
C TYR A 11 -21.01 -5.22 -28.59
N THR A 12 -22.06 -5.80 -28.01
CA THR A 12 -22.02 -6.35 -26.66
C THR A 12 -21.45 -7.75 -26.70
N LEU A 13 -20.28 -7.97 -26.14
CA LEU A 13 -19.69 -9.28 -25.91
C LEU A 13 -20.13 -9.80 -24.54
N SER A 14 -20.85 -10.92 -24.55
CA SER A 14 -21.19 -11.69 -23.34
C SER A 14 -19.98 -12.52 -22.90
N PRO A 15 -19.75 -12.68 -21.59
CA PRO A 15 -18.63 -13.48 -21.10
C PRO A 15 -18.87 -14.98 -21.25
N PRO A 16 -17.82 -15.80 -21.47
CA PRO A 16 -17.96 -17.24 -21.58
C PRO A 16 -18.23 -17.90 -20.23
N THR A 17 -19.23 -18.77 -20.23
CA THR A 17 -19.56 -19.69 -19.13
C THR A 17 -18.52 -20.81 -19.07
N VAL A 18 -17.75 -20.90 -18.01
CA VAL A 18 -16.89 -22.05 -17.71
C VAL A 18 -17.66 -23.00 -16.79
N SER A 19 -17.93 -24.21 -17.29
CA SER A 19 -18.50 -25.33 -16.55
C SER A 19 -17.42 -26.06 -15.75
N LEU A 20 -17.68 -26.23 -14.44
CA LEU A 20 -16.89 -27.04 -13.53
C LEU A 20 -17.17 -28.54 -13.72
N PRO A 21 -16.17 -29.42 -13.62
CA PRO A 21 -16.40 -30.87 -13.52
C PRO A 21 -16.69 -31.27 -12.07
N GLN A 22 -17.62 -32.20 -11.94
CA GLN A 22 -18.10 -32.80 -10.70
C GLN A 22 -17.08 -33.73 -10.05
N GLN A 23 -17.15 -33.73 -8.74
CA GLN A 23 -16.74 -34.65 -7.68
C GLN A 23 -16.29 -36.07 -8.07
N LEU A 24 -15.20 -36.49 -7.44
CA LEU A 24 -14.97 -37.89 -7.06
C LEU A 24 -14.64 -37.98 -5.57
N SER A 25 -15.51 -38.66 -4.86
CA SER A 25 -15.43 -39.02 -3.46
C SER A 25 -14.60 -40.30 -3.27
N SER A 26 -13.69 -40.38 -2.27
CA SER A 26 -13.34 -41.65 -1.62
C SER A 26 -12.83 -41.37 -0.20
N LYS A 27 -13.62 -41.76 0.73
CA LYS A 27 -13.56 -42.73 1.84
C LYS A 27 -12.25 -42.80 2.64
N LEU A 28 -12.41 -42.38 3.88
CA LEU A 28 -12.07 -42.96 5.16
C LEU A 28 -10.88 -43.96 5.22
N LEU A 29 -9.94 -43.67 6.12
CA LEU A 29 -9.49 -44.63 7.13
C LEU A 29 -8.99 -43.92 8.39
N ARG A 30 -9.61 -44.31 9.52
CA ARG A 30 -9.21 -43.96 10.89
C ARG A 30 -8.04 -44.83 11.31
N SER A 31 -7.12 -44.31 12.12
CA SER A 31 -6.50 -45.04 13.20
C SER A 31 -5.84 -44.11 14.21
N ASN A 32 -6.36 -44.10 15.41
CA ASN A 32 -5.68 -43.84 16.66
C ASN A 32 -5.37 -45.22 17.24
N PRO A 33 -4.41 -45.51 18.15
CA PRO A 33 -4.22 -44.82 19.42
C PRO A 33 -2.77 -44.82 20.02
N ASN A 34 -2.62 -44.00 21.07
CA ASN A 34 -1.82 -44.15 22.29
C ASN A 34 -0.45 -44.83 22.27
N SER A 35 0.58 -44.16 22.78
CA SER A 35 1.35 -44.67 23.94
C SER A 35 2.30 -43.61 24.54
N ASN A 36 2.26 -43.59 25.85
CA ASN A 36 3.11 -42.89 26.83
C ASN A 36 4.58 -43.28 26.76
N SER A 37 5.44 -42.33 27.14
CA SER A 37 6.61 -42.44 28.01
C SER A 37 7.41 -41.12 27.84
N GLY A 38 7.68 -40.30 28.81
CA GLY A 38 8.18 -40.48 30.17
C GLY A 38 9.70 -40.53 30.19
N PHE A 39 10.39 -39.37 30.49
CA PHE A 39 11.64 -39.37 31.28
C PHE A 39 12.10 -37.94 31.56
N CYS A 40 11.98 -37.53 32.72
CA CYS A 40 12.83 -37.07 33.83
C CYS A 40 14.00 -36.11 33.53
N ASN A 41 13.99 -35.03 34.33
CA ASN A 41 15.08 -34.14 34.73
C ASN A 41 16.27 -34.90 35.36
N PRO A 42 17.48 -34.28 35.49
CA PRO A 42 17.77 -33.72 36.80
C PRO A 42 18.58 -32.40 36.85
N LEU A 43 18.16 -31.55 37.77
CA LEU A 43 18.85 -30.73 38.76
C LEU A 43 20.39 -30.64 38.75
N ARG A 44 20.95 -29.46 38.84
CA ARG A 44 22.06 -29.17 39.75
C ARG A 44 21.93 -27.84 40.47
N ARG A 45 22.14 -27.95 41.75
CA ARG A 45 22.01 -27.01 42.88
C ARG A 45 23.30 -26.23 43.13
N MET A 46 23.12 -25.15 43.93
CA MET A 46 24.02 -24.49 44.90
C MET A 46 24.63 -23.16 44.42
N SER A 47 24.59 -22.09 45.18
CA SER A 47 24.74 -21.90 46.63
C SER A 47 24.22 -20.53 47.09
N LYS A 48 23.83 -20.46 48.34
CA LYS A 48 23.41 -19.34 49.24
C LYS A 48 24.51 -18.28 49.38
N SER A 49 24.27 -17.03 49.70
CA SER A 49 23.47 -16.18 50.58
C SER A 49 24.38 -15.03 51.11
N PRO A 50 24.07 -14.04 51.92
CA PRO A 50 22.83 -13.26 52.11
C PRO A 50 23.08 -11.73 52.15
N ASN A 51 22.08 -10.91 52.04
CA ASN A 51 21.73 -9.82 52.99
C ASN A 51 20.61 -8.93 52.43
N GLY A 52 19.70 -8.71 53.30
CA GLY A 52 18.39 -8.21 53.10
C GLY A 52 18.26 -6.69 52.94
N LEU A 53 17.15 -6.34 52.29
CA LEU A 53 16.38 -5.15 52.60
C LEU A 53 14.95 -5.37 52.09
N ARG A 54 14.01 -5.35 53.01
CA ARG A 54 12.57 -5.41 52.71
C ARG A 54 12.16 -4.10 52.03
N SER A 55 11.61 -4.18 50.81
CA SER A 55 10.72 -3.16 50.31
C SER A 55 9.44 -3.83 49.83
N HIS A 56 8.31 -3.35 50.37
CA HIS A 56 6.98 -3.75 49.98
C HIS A 56 6.71 -3.24 48.57
N GLY A 57 6.82 -4.12 47.57
CA GLY A 57 6.40 -3.86 46.20
C GLY A 57 5.00 -4.40 45.97
N LYS A 58 4.00 -3.51 45.98
CA LYS A 58 2.68 -3.79 45.42
C LYS A 58 2.86 -4.08 43.93
N SER A 59 2.44 -5.24 43.48
CA SER A 59 2.29 -5.56 42.07
C SER A 59 1.21 -4.62 41.51
N VAL A 60 1.65 -3.63 40.76
CA VAL A 60 0.76 -2.83 39.93
C VAL A 60 0.59 -3.59 38.64
N GLY A 61 -0.58 -4.18 38.43
CA GLY A 61 -0.99 -4.66 37.15
C GLY A 61 -0.99 -3.48 36.17
N VAL A 62 -0.15 -3.55 35.14
CA VAL A 62 -0.17 -2.59 34.03
C VAL A 62 -1.38 -2.96 33.16
N THR A 63 -2.54 -2.42 33.55
CA THR A 63 -3.62 -2.22 32.58
C THR A 63 -3.17 -1.05 31.71
N CYS A 64 -2.99 -1.31 30.42
CA CYS A 64 -2.76 -0.29 29.39
C CYS A 64 -4.04 0.56 29.28
N GLY A 65 -4.26 1.43 30.25
CA GLY A 65 -5.27 2.47 30.22
C GLY A 65 -4.70 3.61 29.40
N VAL A 66 -5.31 3.88 28.23
CA VAL A 66 -5.06 5.12 27.47
C VAL A 66 -5.32 6.28 28.43
N ALA A 67 -4.27 7.09 28.70
CA ALA A 67 -4.35 8.23 29.57
C ALA A 67 -5.47 9.17 29.10
N GLN A 68 -6.35 9.59 30.02
CA GLN A 68 -7.33 10.63 29.77
C GLN A 68 -6.57 11.96 29.60
N GLU A 69 -6.48 12.43 28.34
CA GLU A 69 -6.12 13.82 28.06
C GLU A 69 -7.42 14.65 28.06
N ALA A 70 -7.64 15.38 29.13
CA ALA A 70 -8.66 16.41 29.20
C ALA A 70 -8.26 17.54 28.25
N GLY A 71 -8.90 17.60 27.05
CA GLY A 71 -8.67 18.64 26.04
C GLY A 71 -8.26 18.15 24.65
N ALA A 72 -8.42 16.87 24.36
CA ALA A 72 -8.17 16.37 22.99
C ALA A 72 -9.10 17.04 21.98
N ASP A 73 -8.52 17.72 20.99
CA ASP A 73 -9.23 18.40 19.92
C ASP A 73 -9.67 17.42 18.79
N ASP A 74 -10.47 17.88 17.83
CA ASP A 74 -10.90 17.07 16.69
C ASP A 74 -9.70 16.55 15.88
N GLY A 75 -8.57 17.29 15.82
CA GLY A 75 -7.35 16.90 15.16
C GLY A 75 -6.67 15.68 15.81
N PHE A 76 -6.67 15.60 17.15
CA PHE A 76 -6.12 14.46 17.87
C PHE A 76 -6.82 13.14 17.45
N TYR A 77 -8.15 13.13 17.45
CA TYR A 77 -8.90 11.94 17.06
C TYR A 77 -8.78 11.62 15.56
N MET A 78 -8.64 12.65 14.73
CA MET A 78 -8.43 12.44 13.29
C MET A 78 -7.05 11.85 13.01
N ARG A 79 -5.98 12.31 13.66
CA ARG A 79 -4.66 11.67 13.59
C ARG A 79 -4.72 10.21 14.02
N ARG A 80 -5.52 9.90 15.06
CA ARG A 80 -5.76 8.51 15.45
C ARG A 80 -6.46 7.69 14.36
N CYS A 81 -7.43 8.26 13.64
CA CYS A 81 -8.03 7.61 12.46
C CYS A 81 -6.98 7.26 11.41
N VAL A 82 -6.05 8.18 11.12
CA VAL A 82 -4.95 7.93 10.16
C VAL A 82 -4.00 6.83 10.63
N GLU A 83 -3.64 6.82 11.91
CA GLU A 83 -2.82 5.73 12.50
C GLU A 83 -3.48 4.36 12.35
N LEU A 84 -4.78 4.28 12.61
CA LEU A 84 -5.55 3.05 12.44
C LEU A 84 -5.58 2.61 10.97
N ALA A 85 -5.83 3.55 10.05
CA ALA A 85 -5.87 3.28 8.61
C ALA A 85 -4.54 2.75 8.07
N ARG A 86 -3.40 3.27 8.58
CA ARG A 86 -2.05 2.82 8.21
C ARG A 86 -1.77 1.35 8.51
N LYS A 87 -2.52 0.72 9.42
CA LYS A 87 -2.42 -0.73 9.67
C LYS A 87 -2.81 -1.58 8.46
N ALA A 88 -3.45 -0.98 7.46
CA ALA A 88 -3.86 -1.63 6.22
C ALA A 88 -3.00 -1.25 5.00
N ILE A 89 -1.81 -0.67 5.22
CA ILE A 89 -0.87 -0.32 4.13
C ILE A 89 -0.61 -1.56 3.25
N GLY A 90 -0.72 -1.37 1.93
CA GLY A 90 -0.52 -2.42 0.93
C GLY A 90 -1.69 -3.40 0.78
N PHE A 91 -2.74 -3.33 1.60
CA PHE A 91 -3.84 -4.30 1.54
C PHE A 91 -5.15 -3.77 0.96
N THR A 92 -5.32 -2.46 0.89
CA THR A 92 -6.62 -1.88 0.52
C THR A 92 -6.78 -1.58 -0.97
N SER A 93 -5.70 -1.50 -1.74
CA SER A 93 -5.77 -1.20 -3.17
C SER A 93 -6.73 -2.15 -3.92
N PRO A 94 -7.59 -1.65 -4.82
CA PRO A 94 -7.73 -0.27 -5.28
C PRO A 94 -8.61 0.65 -4.40
N ASN A 95 -9.05 0.19 -3.23
CA ASN A 95 -9.86 0.97 -2.30
C ASN A 95 -8.99 1.89 -1.43
N PRO A 96 -9.55 2.99 -0.90
CA PRO A 96 -8.81 3.88 -0.01
C PRO A 96 -8.55 3.24 1.36
N MET A 97 -7.47 3.70 2.00
CA MET A 97 -7.22 3.45 3.41
C MET A 97 -8.07 4.41 4.25
N VAL A 98 -8.88 3.85 5.13
CA VAL A 98 -9.80 4.63 5.97
C VAL A 98 -9.74 4.14 7.41
N GLY A 99 -9.71 5.06 8.37
CA GLY A 99 -9.81 4.80 9.79
C GLY A 99 -11.01 5.53 10.42
N CYS A 100 -11.54 4.96 11.48
CA CYS A 100 -12.67 5.51 12.21
C CYS A 100 -12.49 5.38 13.72
N VAL A 101 -12.82 6.45 14.44
CA VAL A 101 -12.83 6.50 15.92
C VAL A 101 -14.17 7.04 16.40
N ILE A 102 -14.79 6.37 17.34
CA ILE A 102 -16.04 6.80 17.98
C ILE A 102 -15.70 7.33 19.38
N VAL A 103 -16.13 8.57 19.66
CA VAL A 103 -15.84 9.26 20.92
C VAL A 103 -17.12 9.66 21.61
N LYS A 104 -17.26 9.32 22.88
CA LYS A 104 -18.35 9.74 23.75
C LYS A 104 -17.81 10.34 25.03
N ASP A 105 -18.26 11.54 25.37
CA ASP A 105 -17.86 12.26 26.58
C ASP A 105 -16.31 12.34 26.74
N GLY A 106 -15.60 12.62 25.62
CA GLY A 106 -14.14 12.72 25.57
C GLY A 106 -13.39 11.38 25.64
N LYS A 107 -14.09 10.24 25.62
CA LYS A 107 -13.49 8.91 25.69
C LYS A 107 -13.69 8.18 24.37
N VAL A 108 -12.63 7.53 23.88
CA VAL A 108 -12.73 6.60 22.75
C VAL A 108 -13.52 5.37 23.21
N VAL A 109 -14.65 5.11 22.54
CA VAL A 109 -15.54 3.99 22.82
C VAL A 109 -15.55 2.94 21.69
N GLY A 110 -14.94 3.24 20.56
CA GLY A 110 -14.79 2.28 19.46
C GLY A 110 -13.78 2.74 18.43
N GLU A 111 -13.03 1.80 17.87
CA GLU A 111 -12.01 2.02 16.83
C GLU A 111 -12.17 1.02 15.69
N GLY A 112 -11.85 1.45 14.47
CA GLY A 112 -11.88 0.57 13.30
C GLY A 112 -11.12 1.13 12.11
N PHE A 113 -10.75 0.24 11.18
CA PHE A 113 -10.11 0.60 9.92
C PHE A 113 -10.50 -0.37 8.81
N HIS A 114 -10.30 0.00 7.54
CA HIS A 114 -10.54 -0.87 6.38
C HIS A 114 -9.35 -1.84 6.23
N PRO A 115 -9.50 -3.14 6.52
CA PRO A 115 -8.33 -4.01 6.63
C PRO A 115 -7.79 -4.48 5.27
N LYS A 116 -8.64 -4.75 4.28
CA LYS A 116 -8.23 -5.33 2.99
C LYS A 116 -9.28 -5.18 1.91
N ALA A 117 -8.84 -4.84 0.66
CA ALA A 117 -9.69 -4.86 -0.51
C ALA A 117 -10.16 -6.28 -0.84
N GLY A 118 -11.35 -6.41 -1.42
CA GLY A 118 -11.86 -7.69 -1.91
C GLY A 118 -12.03 -8.77 -0.84
N GLN A 119 -11.77 -8.47 0.44
CA GLN A 119 -12.27 -9.36 1.47
C GLN A 119 -13.77 -9.47 1.31
N PRO A 120 -14.26 -10.70 1.12
CA PRO A 120 -15.67 -10.87 0.85
C PRO A 120 -16.43 -10.26 2.00
N HIS A 121 -17.20 -9.27 1.65
CA HIS A 121 -18.37 -8.95 2.43
C HIS A 121 -19.29 -10.19 2.56
N ALA A 122 -18.89 -11.36 2.03
CA ALA A 122 -19.82 -12.40 1.61
C ALA A 122 -19.60 -13.80 2.19
N GLU A 123 -18.50 -14.18 2.81
CA GLU A 123 -18.34 -15.59 3.19
C GLU A 123 -18.23 -15.89 4.67
N ILE A 124 -18.66 -14.99 5.51
CA ILE A 124 -19.07 -15.39 6.84
C ILE A 124 -20.60 -15.44 6.85
N LYS A 125 -21.11 -16.64 6.66
CA LYS A 125 -22.51 -16.98 6.98
C LYS A 125 -22.83 -16.39 8.36
N LYS A 126 -23.76 -15.40 8.38
CA LYS A 126 -24.41 -14.84 9.57
C LYS A 126 -23.72 -13.69 10.34
N SER A 127 -23.02 -12.77 9.69
CA SER A 127 -22.87 -11.44 10.30
C SER A 127 -22.96 -10.35 9.25
N LYS A 128 -23.98 -9.54 9.39
CA LYS A 128 -24.32 -8.44 8.52
C LYS A 128 -23.27 -7.35 8.58
N CYS A 129 -22.87 -6.86 7.40
CA CYS A 129 -22.16 -5.61 7.16
C CYS A 129 -20.76 -5.47 7.82
N GLN A 130 -19.72 -5.49 7.00
CA GLN A 130 -18.33 -5.31 7.44
C GLN A 130 -17.69 -4.13 6.71
N MET A 131 -18.26 -2.95 6.86
CA MET A 131 -17.57 -1.72 6.52
C MET A 131 -16.86 -1.15 7.75
N LEU A 132 -15.87 -0.33 7.52
CA LEU A 132 -14.98 0.29 8.46
C LEU A 132 -15.64 0.87 9.72
N GLN A 133 -16.66 1.73 9.49
CA GLN A 133 -17.42 2.32 10.59
C GLN A 133 -18.20 1.26 11.38
N VAL A 134 -18.48 0.12 10.75
CA VAL A 134 -19.16 -0.98 11.43
C VAL A 134 -18.26 -1.67 12.44
N PHE A 135 -16.92 -1.73 12.22
CA PHE A 135 -16.00 -2.21 13.24
C PHE A 135 -15.96 -1.26 14.42
N ALA A 136 -15.78 0.04 14.19
CA ALA A 136 -15.78 1.05 15.23
C ALA A 136 -17.14 1.14 15.95
N LEU A 137 -18.26 1.10 15.20
CA LEU A 137 -19.61 1.12 15.75
C LEU A 137 -19.96 -0.17 16.51
N ARG A 138 -19.47 -1.32 16.04
CA ARG A 138 -19.63 -2.61 16.74
C ARG A 138 -18.85 -2.62 18.05
N ASP A 139 -17.64 -2.06 18.03
CA ASP A 139 -16.80 -1.94 19.21
C ASP A 139 -17.44 -1.00 20.24
N ALA A 140 -17.98 0.13 19.77
CA ALA A 140 -18.71 1.09 20.61
C ALA A 140 -20.04 0.54 21.15
N GLY A 141 -20.73 -0.34 20.40
CA GLY A 141 -22.04 -0.85 20.74
C GLY A 141 -23.05 0.28 20.99
N ASP A 142 -23.81 0.19 22.09
CA ASP A 142 -24.82 1.18 22.47
C ASP A 142 -24.21 2.55 22.86
N LEU A 143 -22.89 2.61 23.13
CA LEU A 143 -22.21 3.85 23.41
C LEU A 143 -22.08 4.75 22.18
N ALA A 144 -22.30 4.23 20.98
CA ALA A 144 -22.32 5.03 19.74
C ALA A 144 -23.46 6.05 19.70
N GLU A 145 -24.58 5.80 20.39
CA GLU A 145 -25.71 6.73 20.46
C GLU A 145 -25.30 8.04 21.11
N ASN A 146 -25.55 9.17 20.42
CA ASN A 146 -25.14 10.53 20.80
C ASN A 146 -23.60 10.75 20.88
N ALA A 147 -22.79 9.83 20.35
CA ALA A 147 -21.34 9.99 20.23
C ALA A 147 -20.94 10.84 19.02
N THR A 148 -19.65 11.23 18.95
CA THR A 148 -19.00 11.81 17.78
C THR A 148 -18.21 10.74 17.04
N ALA A 149 -18.44 10.59 15.75
CA ALA A 149 -17.68 9.71 14.86
C ALA A 149 -16.64 10.53 14.08
N TYR A 150 -15.37 10.16 14.18
CA TYR A 150 -14.27 10.68 13.37
C TYR A 150 -13.96 9.68 12.28
N VAL A 151 -13.85 10.16 11.01
CA VAL A 151 -13.56 9.30 9.86
C VAL A 151 -12.58 10.03 8.92
N SER A 152 -11.49 9.37 8.55
CA SER A 152 -10.45 9.98 7.72
C SER A 152 -10.87 10.29 6.29
N LEU A 153 -11.93 9.63 5.78
CA LEU A 153 -12.52 9.85 4.46
C LEU A 153 -14.04 9.88 4.56
N GLU A 154 -14.69 10.65 3.69
CA GLU A 154 -16.14 10.74 3.58
C GLU A 154 -16.82 9.36 3.63
N PRO A 155 -17.82 9.15 4.52
CA PRO A 155 -18.61 7.92 4.56
C PRO A 155 -19.38 7.70 3.24
N CYS A 156 -19.17 6.55 2.61
CA CYS A 156 -19.85 6.23 1.36
C CYS A 156 -21.37 6.24 1.49
N ASN A 157 -22.07 6.63 0.39
CA ASN A 157 -23.55 6.65 0.32
C ASN A 157 -24.09 5.84 -0.86
N HIS A 158 -23.34 4.87 -1.37
CA HIS A 158 -23.81 3.98 -2.42
C HIS A 158 -24.12 2.59 -1.86
N TYR A 159 -25.19 1.98 -2.36
CA TYR A 159 -25.55 0.61 -2.06
C TYR A 159 -24.72 -0.33 -2.95
N GLY A 160 -23.80 -1.04 -2.33
CA GLY A 160 -23.07 -2.13 -2.95
C GLY A 160 -23.57 -3.48 -2.43
N ARG A 161 -22.65 -4.41 -2.16
CA ARG A 161 -22.94 -5.66 -1.47
C ARG A 161 -23.38 -5.45 -0.01
N THR A 162 -23.09 -4.30 0.54
CA THR A 162 -23.37 -3.89 1.93
C THR A 162 -24.07 -2.54 1.94
N PRO A 163 -24.87 -2.23 2.99
CA PRO A 163 -25.41 -0.89 3.18
C PRO A 163 -24.33 0.17 3.27
N PRO A 164 -24.62 1.42 2.86
CA PRO A 164 -23.68 2.53 2.96
C PRO A 164 -23.21 2.80 4.39
N CYS A 165 -22.00 3.36 4.50
CA CYS A 165 -21.45 3.76 5.79
C CYS A 165 -22.23 4.90 6.43
N SER A 166 -22.76 5.81 5.64
CA SER A 166 -23.67 6.87 6.10
C SER A 166 -24.90 6.27 6.81
N GLU A 167 -25.51 5.24 6.24
CA GLU A 167 -26.67 4.56 6.87
C GLU A 167 -26.31 3.83 8.17
N ALA A 168 -25.08 3.29 8.27
CA ALA A 168 -24.62 2.67 9.50
C ALA A 168 -24.48 3.70 10.64
N LEU A 169 -23.92 4.87 10.35
CA LEU A 169 -23.80 5.99 11.30
C LEU A 169 -25.19 6.53 11.72
N ILE A 170 -26.10 6.69 10.77
CA ILE A 170 -27.49 7.10 11.03
C ILE A 170 -28.19 6.09 11.96
N LYS A 171 -28.07 4.80 11.66
CA LYS A 171 -28.67 3.74 12.46
C LYS A 171 -28.10 3.67 13.88
N ALA A 172 -26.81 3.99 14.05
CA ALA A 172 -26.15 4.08 15.34
C ALA A 172 -26.53 5.37 16.11
N LYS A 173 -27.26 6.30 15.48
CA LYS A 173 -27.71 7.58 16.08
C LYS A 173 -26.56 8.42 16.62
N VAL A 174 -25.45 8.49 15.90
CA VAL A 174 -24.35 9.39 16.26
C VAL A 174 -24.84 10.84 16.19
N LYS A 175 -24.34 11.69 17.08
CA LYS A 175 -24.73 13.11 17.14
C LYS A 175 -23.95 13.96 16.15
N LYS A 176 -22.67 13.66 15.97
CA LYS A 176 -21.75 14.43 15.12
C LYS A 176 -20.86 13.50 14.32
N VAL A 177 -20.53 13.89 13.08
CA VAL A 177 -19.53 13.22 12.25
C VAL A 177 -18.47 14.23 11.84
N VAL A 178 -17.21 13.93 12.15
CA VAL A 178 -16.03 14.72 11.76
C VAL A 178 -15.28 13.95 10.68
N VAL A 179 -15.09 14.59 9.53
CA VAL A 179 -14.51 13.96 8.33
C VAL A 179 -13.19 14.65 7.99
N GLY A 180 -12.15 13.85 7.77
CA GLY A 180 -10.84 14.35 7.38
C GLY A 180 -10.84 14.95 5.99
N MET A 181 -11.25 14.18 4.98
CA MET A 181 -11.33 14.63 3.60
C MET A 181 -12.62 14.18 2.92
N VAL A 182 -13.09 14.97 1.96
CA VAL A 182 -14.20 14.61 1.07
C VAL A 182 -13.72 13.58 0.04
N ASP A 183 -14.62 12.70 -0.41
CA ASP A 183 -14.28 11.73 -1.45
C ASP A 183 -13.89 12.45 -2.75
N PRO A 184 -12.72 12.17 -3.33
CA PRO A 184 -12.26 12.82 -4.55
C PRO A 184 -13.06 12.41 -5.79
N ASN A 185 -13.81 11.32 -5.74
CA ASN A 185 -14.63 10.86 -6.86
C ASN A 185 -15.84 11.78 -7.06
N PRO A 186 -15.92 12.55 -8.16
CA PRO A 186 -16.98 13.53 -8.37
C PRO A 186 -18.39 12.92 -8.46
N ILE A 187 -18.48 11.61 -8.73
CA ILE A 187 -19.78 10.91 -8.79
C ILE A 187 -20.37 10.71 -7.39
N VAL A 188 -19.54 10.62 -6.36
CA VAL A 188 -19.94 10.31 -4.99
C VAL A 188 -19.68 11.43 -3.99
N ALA A 189 -18.82 12.39 -4.36
CA ALA A 189 -18.43 13.52 -3.52
C ALA A 189 -19.63 14.21 -2.87
N SER A 190 -19.52 14.46 -1.58
CA SER A 190 -20.51 15.10 -0.71
C SER A 190 -21.83 14.36 -0.50
N LYS A 191 -22.14 13.29 -1.23
CA LYS A 191 -23.41 12.57 -1.10
C LYS A 191 -23.58 11.88 0.26
N GLY A 192 -22.48 11.40 0.84
CA GLY A 192 -22.46 10.83 2.18
C GLY A 192 -22.68 11.90 3.25
N LEU A 193 -22.05 13.06 3.07
CA LEU A 193 -22.17 14.19 3.99
C LEU A 193 -23.58 14.78 3.96
N ASP A 194 -24.14 14.98 2.77
CA ASP A 194 -25.49 15.53 2.61
C ASP A 194 -26.54 14.59 3.22
N ARG A 195 -26.38 13.29 3.00
CA ARG A 195 -27.27 12.28 3.61
C ARG A 195 -27.25 12.33 5.15
N LEU A 196 -26.08 12.57 5.75
CA LEU A 196 -25.96 12.71 7.20
C LEU A 196 -26.61 14.03 7.69
N ARG A 197 -26.42 15.14 6.97
CA ARG A 197 -27.02 16.44 7.29
C ARG A 197 -28.54 16.41 7.18
N ASP A 198 -29.08 15.73 6.14
CA ASP A 198 -30.53 15.62 5.89
C ASP A 198 -31.29 14.95 7.06
N VAL A 199 -30.63 14.10 7.82
CA VAL A 199 -31.21 13.45 9.00
C VAL A 199 -30.89 14.18 10.33
N GLY A 200 -30.26 15.38 10.24
CA GLY A 200 -29.98 16.21 11.40
C GLY A 200 -28.69 15.87 12.16
N ILE A 201 -27.78 15.08 11.58
CA ILE A 201 -26.44 14.85 12.15
C ILE A 201 -25.55 16.04 11.85
N ASP A 202 -24.85 16.55 12.87
CA ASP A 202 -23.85 17.62 12.71
C ASP A 202 -22.62 17.09 11.94
N VAL A 203 -22.18 17.77 10.88
CA VAL A 203 -21.08 17.33 10.01
C VAL A 203 -20.02 18.44 9.87
N THR A 204 -18.82 18.14 10.35
CA THR A 204 -17.60 18.95 10.18
C THR A 204 -16.67 18.25 9.19
N THR A 205 -16.04 19.00 8.26
CA THR A 205 -15.11 18.47 7.24
C THR A 205 -13.78 19.21 7.27
N GLY A 206 -12.71 18.60 6.74
CA GLY A 206 -11.41 19.23 6.56
C GLY A 206 -10.50 19.19 7.79
N VAL A 207 -10.80 18.35 8.78
CA VAL A 207 -9.93 18.19 9.95
C VAL A 207 -8.76 17.28 9.59
N GLU A 208 -7.51 17.78 9.74
CA GLU A 208 -6.27 17.11 9.31
C GLU A 208 -6.33 16.66 7.83
N GLU A 209 -6.93 17.48 6.97
CA GLU A 209 -7.23 17.13 5.59
C GLU A 209 -5.99 16.71 4.80
N GLU A 210 -4.88 17.46 4.92
CA GLU A 210 -3.63 17.15 4.23
C GLU A 210 -3.03 15.81 4.66
N LEU A 211 -3.17 15.46 5.93
CA LEU A 211 -2.72 14.16 6.44
C LEU A 211 -3.57 13.01 5.86
N CYS A 212 -4.88 13.22 5.76
CA CYS A 212 -5.81 12.25 5.16
C CYS A 212 -5.58 12.10 3.65
N LYS A 213 -5.29 13.19 2.94
CA LYS A 213 -4.94 13.18 1.51
C LYS A 213 -3.64 12.42 1.25
N ARG A 214 -2.59 12.67 2.03
CA ARG A 214 -1.32 11.95 1.92
C ARG A 214 -1.46 10.45 2.16
N LEU A 215 -2.33 10.05 3.07
CA LEU A 215 -2.64 8.64 3.31
C LEU A 215 -3.20 7.96 2.06
N ASN A 216 -3.94 8.71 1.22
CA ASN A 216 -4.69 8.18 0.09
C ASN A 216 -4.26 8.77 -1.27
N GLU A 217 -3.00 9.27 -1.37
CA GLU A 217 -2.53 9.98 -2.57
C GLU A 217 -2.70 9.17 -3.87
N ALA A 218 -2.38 7.88 -3.84
CA ALA A 218 -2.55 7.00 -4.99
C ALA A 218 -4.03 6.79 -5.38
N TYR A 219 -4.90 6.60 -4.39
CA TYR A 219 -6.34 6.51 -4.61
C TYR A 219 -6.91 7.81 -5.21
N ILE A 220 -6.54 8.96 -4.65
CA ILE A 220 -6.97 10.28 -5.12
C ILE A 220 -6.54 10.48 -6.57
N HIS A 221 -5.25 10.25 -6.86
CA HIS A 221 -4.71 10.40 -8.21
C HIS A 221 -5.47 9.54 -9.23
N ARG A 222 -5.67 8.26 -8.90
CA ARG A 222 -6.41 7.34 -9.77
C ARG A 222 -7.86 7.76 -9.99
N MET A 223 -8.55 8.25 -8.96
CA MET A 223 -9.94 8.71 -9.10
C MET A 223 -10.06 9.95 -9.98
N LEU A 224 -9.07 10.82 -9.96
CA LEU A 224 -9.07 12.06 -10.73
C LEU A 224 -8.56 11.89 -12.17
N THR A 225 -7.59 11.00 -12.39
CA THR A 225 -6.89 10.88 -13.69
C THR A 225 -7.18 9.57 -14.42
N GLY A 226 -7.62 8.54 -13.70
CA GLY A 226 -7.72 7.17 -14.21
C GLY A 226 -6.39 6.41 -14.27
N ASN A 227 -5.25 7.04 -13.94
CA ASN A 227 -3.92 6.47 -14.03
C ASN A 227 -3.36 6.07 -12.65
N PRO A 228 -2.43 5.10 -12.57
CA PRO A 228 -1.66 4.83 -11.38
C PRO A 228 -0.80 6.03 -10.96
N PHE A 229 -0.58 6.17 -9.66
CA PHE A 229 0.34 7.14 -9.07
C PHE A 229 1.78 6.66 -9.20
N ILE A 230 2.66 7.45 -9.83
CA ILE A 230 4.04 7.08 -10.10
C ILE A 230 4.98 7.81 -9.16
N THR A 231 5.86 7.02 -8.53
CA THR A 231 6.98 7.51 -7.74
C THR A 231 8.30 7.01 -8.34
N ILE A 232 9.28 7.90 -8.47
CA ILE A 232 10.65 7.54 -8.82
C ILE A 232 11.47 7.45 -7.54
N ARG A 233 12.25 6.40 -7.40
CA ARG A 233 13.20 6.23 -6.29
C ARG A 233 14.60 6.04 -6.84
N TYR A 234 15.58 6.74 -6.28
CA TYR A 234 17.01 6.53 -6.57
C TYR A 234 17.90 6.94 -5.40
N SER A 235 19.17 6.52 -5.44
CA SER A 235 20.19 6.89 -4.44
C SER A 235 21.22 7.82 -5.04
N ILE A 236 21.75 8.72 -4.20
CA ILE A 236 22.88 9.60 -4.53
C ILE A 236 23.88 9.64 -3.40
N SER A 237 25.14 9.97 -3.74
CA SER A 237 26.18 10.32 -2.78
C SER A 237 25.97 11.74 -2.20
N VAL A 238 26.66 12.09 -1.13
CA VAL A 238 26.60 13.46 -0.55
C VAL A 238 27.00 14.53 -1.56
N ASN A 239 27.90 14.23 -2.48
CA ASN A 239 28.33 15.14 -3.56
C ASN A 239 27.48 15.05 -4.82
N GLY A 240 26.33 14.33 -4.79
CA GLY A 240 25.31 14.35 -5.83
C GLY A 240 25.50 13.37 -6.98
N ASN A 241 26.41 12.40 -6.87
CA ASN A 241 26.57 11.36 -7.87
C ASN A 241 25.52 10.27 -7.70
N PHE A 242 24.98 9.78 -8.80
CA PHE A 242 24.03 8.66 -8.81
C PHE A 242 24.71 7.39 -8.32
N LEU A 243 24.01 6.63 -7.46
CA LEU A 243 24.51 5.40 -6.86
C LEU A 243 23.58 4.24 -7.14
N ASP A 244 24.14 3.12 -7.59
CA ASP A 244 23.40 1.87 -7.83
C ASP A 244 23.37 0.97 -6.59
N GLN A 245 23.19 1.56 -5.43
CA GLN A 245 23.11 0.80 -4.18
C GLN A 245 22.13 1.43 -3.19
N LEU A 246 21.69 0.62 -2.26
CA LEU A 246 20.93 1.04 -1.09
C LEU A 246 21.88 1.34 0.07
N GLY A 247 21.48 2.21 0.94
CA GLY A 247 22.16 2.43 2.21
C GLY A 247 22.08 1.21 3.14
N GLN A 248 22.99 1.16 4.11
CA GLN A 248 23.05 0.05 5.05
C GLN A 248 21.79 -0.03 5.93
N GLY A 249 21.22 -1.23 6.05
CA GLY A 249 20.08 -1.52 6.93
C GLY A 249 18.73 -0.98 6.47
N VAL A 250 18.65 -0.23 5.36
CA VAL A 250 17.39 0.38 4.90
C VAL A 250 16.41 -0.63 4.30
N ALA A 251 16.90 -1.77 3.83
CA ALA A 251 16.09 -2.86 3.32
C ALA A 251 15.64 -3.85 4.40
N GLU A 252 16.15 -3.72 5.62
CA GLU A 252 15.76 -4.53 6.77
C GLU A 252 14.43 -4.03 7.37
N SER A 253 13.80 -4.84 8.22
CA SER A 253 12.58 -4.43 8.93
C SER A 253 12.80 -3.14 9.73
N GLY A 254 11.90 -2.18 9.56
CA GLY A 254 12.01 -0.84 10.13
C GLY A 254 12.83 0.15 9.27
N GLY A 255 13.57 -0.32 8.26
CA GLY A 255 14.26 0.54 7.31
C GLY A 255 13.30 1.20 6.32
N TYR A 256 13.66 2.39 5.82
CA TYR A 256 12.75 3.16 4.96
C TYR A 256 12.39 2.42 3.66
N TYR A 257 13.32 1.71 3.07
CA TYR A 257 13.09 1.00 1.80
C TYR A 257 12.15 -0.19 1.99
N SER A 258 12.30 -0.94 3.08
CA SER A 258 11.37 -2.00 3.46
C SER A 258 9.96 -1.44 3.68
N GLN A 259 9.84 -0.31 4.38
CA GLN A 259 8.56 0.37 4.61
C GLN A 259 7.99 0.93 3.30
N LEU A 260 8.82 1.52 2.43
CA LEU A 260 8.39 2.06 1.15
C LEU A 260 7.78 0.98 0.25
N LEU A 261 8.42 -0.19 0.14
CA LEU A 261 7.94 -1.26 -0.73
C LEU A 261 6.52 -1.73 -0.40
N GLN A 262 6.11 -1.73 0.87
CA GLN A 262 4.75 -2.13 1.24
C GLN A 262 3.68 -1.06 0.88
N GLU A 263 4.08 0.18 0.61
CA GLU A 263 3.16 1.27 0.26
C GLU A 263 2.71 1.22 -1.21
N TYR A 264 3.42 0.43 -2.06
CA TYR A 264 3.15 0.37 -3.50
C TYR A 264 2.54 -0.96 -3.91
N ASP A 265 1.64 -0.90 -4.91
CA ASP A 265 1.03 -2.09 -5.51
C ASP A 265 2.01 -2.81 -6.43
N ALA A 266 2.89 -2.05 -7.10
CA ALA A 266 3.92 -2.59 -7.98
C ALA A 266 5.25 -1.85 -7.83
N VAL A 267 6.36 -2.57 -8.03
CA VAL A 267 7.70 -2.02 -8.19
C VAL A 267 8.25 -2.43 -9.55
N ILE A 268 8.80 -1.46 -10.28
CA ILE A 268 9.41 -1.66 -11.61
C ILE A 268 10.92 -1.57 -11.46
N LEU A 269 11.61 -2.56 -11.99
CA LEU A 269 13.04 -2.78 -11.90
C LEU A 269 13.67 -2.93 -13.27
N SER A 270 14.93 -2.57 -13.43
CA SER A 270 15.75 -2.91 -14.59
C SER A 270 16.08 -4.41 -14.61
N SER A 271 16.20 -5.00 -15.79
CA SER A 271 16.65 -6.38 -15.97
C SER A 271 18.03 -6.62 -15.39
N SER A 272 18.94 -5.65 -15.49
CA SER A 272 20.31 -5.71 -14.94
C SER A 272 20.33 -5.86 -13.42
N ALA A 273 19.38 -5.24 -12.71
CA ALA A 273 19.26 -5.35 -11.26
C ALA A 273 19.07 -6.81 -10.76
N ILE A 274 18.63 -7.70 -11.64
CA ILE A 274 18.40 -9.11 -11.33
C ILE A 274 19.57 -9.99 -11.81
N MET A 275 20.20 -9.64 -12.95
CA MET A 275 21.29 -10.41 -13.52
C MET A 275 22.56 -10.37 -12.66
N GLU A 276 22.77 -9.32 -11.87
CA GLU A 276 23.95 -9.13 -11.00
C GLU A 276 23.84 -9.81 -9.62
N ASN A 277 23.04 -10.87 -9.50
CA ASN A 277 22.76 -11.55 -8.22
C ASN A 277 22.08 -10.66 -7.16
N VAL A 278 21.37 -9.66 -7.61
CA VAL A 278 20.59 -8.79 -6.72
C VAL A 278 19.30 -9.52 -6.33
N SER A 279 19.06 -9.63 -5.04
CA SER A 279 17.81 -10.15 -4.52
C SER A 279 16.64 -9.29 -5.00
N ILE A 280 15.52 -9.94 -5.36
CA ILE A 280 14.28 -9.23 -5.70
C ILE A 280 13.87 -8.38 -4.49
N PRO A 281 13.58 -7.08 -4.68
CA PRO A 281 13.13 -6.22 -3.59
C PRO A 281 11.87 -6.77 -2.92
N ALA A 282 11.92 -6.88 -1.60
CA ALA A 282 10.79 -7.33 -0.78
C ALA A 282 10.77 -6.55 0.54
N SER A 283 9.58 -6.17 0.99
CA SER A 283 9.42 -5.59 2.32
C SER A 283 9.69 -6.65 3.39
N GLN A 284 10.49 -6.30 4.37
CA GLN A 284 10.81 -7.15 5.53
C GLN A 284 9.90 -6.84 6.73
N GLU A 285 8.88 -6.00 6.54
CA GLU A 285 7.92 -5.71 7.59
C GLU A 285 7.04 -6.92 7.88
N ALA A 286 6.78 -7.18 9.16
CA ALA A 286 6.00 -8.34 9.59
C ALA A 286 4.60 -8.33 8.99
N GLY A 287 4.29 -9.32 8.16
CA GLY A 287 2.99 -9.46 7.52
C GLY A 287 2.73 -8.47 6.39
N ALA A 288 3.74 -7.79 5.86
CA ALA A 288 3.59 -6.87 4.74
C ALA A 288 3.02 -7.55 3.50
N ASN A 289 2.15 -6.85 2.79
CA ASN A 289 1.78 -7.22 1.43
C ASN A 289 2.96 -6.86 0.51
N GLN A 290 3.39 -7.79 -0.33
CA GLN A 290 4.50 -7.56 -1.24
C GLN A 290 4.00 -6.88 -2.53
N PRO A 291 4.71 -5.87 -3.06
CA PRO A 291 4.37 -5.30 -4.34
C PRO A 291 4.52 -6.34 -5.47
N LEU A 292 3.73 -6.19 -6.53
CA LEU A 292 3.99 -6.93 -7.78
C LEU A 292 5.34 -6.47 -8.35
N ARG A 293 6.26 -7.39 -8.59
CA ARG A 293 7.58 -7.06 -9.19
C ARG A 293 7.47 -7.12 -10.70
N ILE A 294 7.86 -6.06 -11.36
CA ILE A 294 7.85 -5.91 -12.81
C ILE A 294 9.28 -5.64 -13.26
N ILE A 295 9.80 -6.46 -14.16
CA ILE A 295 11.12 -6.31 -14.76
C ILE A 295 10.94 -5.73 -16.15
N ILE A 296 11.67 -4.66 -16.46
CA ILE A 296 11.75 -4.14 -17.83
C ILE A 296 12.91 -4.83 -18.54
N ALA A 297 12.57 -5.49 -19.64
CA ALA A 297 13.51 -6.18 -20.54
C ALA A 297 13.53 -5.46 -21.89
N ARG A 298 14.51 -4.58 -22.10
CA ARG A 298 14.68 -3.80 -23.33
C ARG A 298 16.01 -4.10 -23.99
N ASP A 299 16.04 -4.02 -25.32
CA ASP A 299 17.23 -3.90 -26.18
C ASP A 299 18.43 -4.78 -25.82
N SER A 300 18.18 -6.02 -25.42
CA SER A 300 19.32 -6.90 -25.23
C SER A 300 19.64 -7.62 -26.53
N THR A 301 20.86 -7.39 -27.03
CA THR A 301 21.46 -8.12 -28.13
C THR A 301 21.67 -9.60 -27.81
N SER A 302 21.45 -9.98 -26.56
CA SER A 302 21.53 -11.34 -26.04
C SER A 302 20.25 -11.66 -25.29
N PRO A 303 19.78 -12.93 -25.26
CA PRO A 303 18.65 -13.32 -24.45
C PRO A 303 18.84 -12.91 -22.99
N ILE A 304 17.83 -12.28 -22.40
CA ILE A 304 17.85 -11.95 -20.98
C ILE A 304 17.65 -13.24 -20.21
N GLN A 305 18.67 -13.65 -19.48
CA GLN A 305 18.61 -14.80 -18.60
C GLN A 305 18.13 -14.34 -17.22
N ILE A 306 16.94 -14.77 -16.84
CA ILE A 306 16.45 -14.57 -15.48
C ILE A 306 16.92 -15.75 -14.65
N PRO A 307 17.85 -15.55 -13.68
CA PRO A 307 18.37 -16.63 -12.85
C PRO A 307 17.24 -17.30 -12.05
N ALA A 308 17.50 -18.53 -11.60
CA ALA A 308 16.57 -19.27 -10.77
C ALA A 308 16.35 -18.51 -9.45
N LEU A 309 15.33 -17.66 -9.43
CA LEU A 309 14.93 -16.91 -8.26
C LEU A 309 14.17 -17.84 -7.33
N THR A 310 14.55 -17.82 -6.05
CA THR A 310 13.73 -18.38 -4.99
C THR A 310 12.53 -17.45 -4.78
N VAL A 311 11.55 -17.58 -5.67
CA VAL A 311 10.27 -16.86 -5.57
C VAL A 311 9.35 -17.73 -4.73
N GLU A 312 8.88 -17.19 -3.60
CA GLU A 312 7.84 -17.87 -2.85
C GLU A 312 6.61 -18.08 -3.77
N PRO A 313 5.88 -19.20 -3.67
CA PRO A 313 4.78 -19.52 -4.59
C PRO A 313 3.67 -18.45 -4.67
N THR A 314 3.62 -17.56 -3.70
CA THR A 314 2.67 -16.44 -3.61
C THR A 314 3.15 -15.18 -4.33
N ASP A 315 4.42 -15.11 -4.67
CA ASP A 315 5.05 -13.92 -5.23
C ASP A 315 4.95 -13.97 -6.77
N LYS A 316 4.30 -12.98 -7.34
CA LYS A 316 4.21 -12.82 -8.79
C LYS A 316 5.34 -11.93 -9.30
N LEU A 317 5.99 -12.39 -10.34
CA LEU A 317 7.00 -11.66 -11.09
C LEU A 317 6.54 -11.52 -12.53
N LEU A 318 6.47 -10.30 -13.04
CA LEU A 318 6.19 -10.03 -14.44
C LEU A 318 7.46 -9.57 -15.14
N VAL A 319 7.64 -10.01 -16.38
CA VAL A 319 8.66 -9.50 -17.28
C VAL A 319 7.97 -8.77 -18.42
N PHE A 320 8.23 -7.48 -18.56
CA PHE A 320 7.79 -6.67 -19.68
C PHE A 320 8.87 -6.68 -20.75
N ALA A 321 8.57 -7.26 -21.89
CA ALA A 321 9.46 -7.37 -23.04
C ALA A 321 8.84 -6.73 -24.26
N ASP A 322 9.66 -6.17 -25.17
CA ASP A 322 9.22 -5.84 -26.54
C ASP A 322 9.33 -7.06 -27.46
N LYS A 323 8.79 -6.95 -28.67
CA LYS A 323 8.79 -8.04 -29.63
C LYS A 323 10.19 -8.47 -30.11
N GLU A 324 11.19 -7.62 -29.96
CA GLU A 324 12.55 -7.86 -30.43
C GLU A 324 13.40 -8.53 -29.35
N THR A 325 12.96 -8.46 -28.09
CA THR A 325 13.70 -9.01 -26.95
C THR A 325 13.34 -10.47 -26.72
N SER A 326 14.34 -11.37 -26.77
CA SER A 326 14.16 -12.75 -26.34
C SER A 326 14.45 -12.89 -24.85
N VAL A 327 13.52 -13.52 -24.12
CA VAL A 327 13.66 -13.80 -22.69
C VAL A 327 13.83 -15.29 -22.50
N GLU A 328 14.98 -15.72 -22.01
CA GLU A 328 15.24 -17.11 -21.65
C GLU A 328 15.06 -17.28 -20.14
N LEU A 329 14.08 -18.09 -19.77
CA LEU A 329 13.86 -18.51 -18.39
C LEU A 329 14.69 -19.78 -18.11
N GLU A 330 15.60 -19.73 -17.16
CA GLU A 330 16.26 -20.94 -16.68
C GLU A 330 15.24 -21.91 -16.07
N ARG A 331 14.81 -22.92 -16.85
CA ARG A 331 13.83 -23.98 -16.54
C ARG A 331 12.48 -23.41 -16.06
N ALA A 332 11.38 -23.96 -16.50
CA ALA A 332 10.02 -23.55 -16.19
C ALA A 332 9.85 -23.17 -14.72
N GLN A 333 10.10 -21.88 -14.40
CA GLN A 333 9.92 -21.33 -13.07
C GLN A 333 8.42 -21.02 -12.92
N THR A 334 7.78 -21.67 -11.97
CA THR A 334 6.40 -21.35 -11.60
C THR A 334 6.39 -19.96 -10.96
N GLY A 335 5.56 -19.06 -11.47
CA GLY A 335 5.35 -17.72 -10.89
C GLY A 335 5.93 -16.55 -11.70
N ILE A 336 6.59 -16.80 -12.83
CA ILE A 336 7.05 -15.76 -13.77
C ILE A 336 6.13 -15.74 -14.98
N GLU A 337 5.61 -14.55 -15.29
CA GLU A 337 4.78 -14.31 -16.47
C GLU A 337 5.43 -13.23 -17.33
N THR A 338 5.52 -13.48 -18.65
CA THR A 338 6.06 -12.49 -19.60
C THR A 338 4.92 -11.82 -20.34
N VAL A 339 4.91 -10.49 -20.36
CA VAL A 339 3.98 -9.66 -21.11
C VAL A 339 4.77 -8.98 -22.23
N VAL A 340 4.38 -9.26 -23.47
CA VAL A 340 5.06 -8.74 -24.65
C VAL A 340 4.29 -7.54 -25.20
N PHE A 341 4.98 -6.41 -25.34
CA PHE A 341 4.48 -5.19 -25.94
C PHE A 341 4.98 -5.04 -27.39
N ASP A 342 4.26 -4.30 -28.22
CA ASP A 342 4.76 -3.88 -29.54
C ASP A 342 5.97 -2.96 -29.37
N GLN A 343 5.89 -2.06 -28.40
CA GLN A 343 6.96 -1.20 -27.92
C GLN A 343 6.67 -0.90 -26.44
N ILE A 344 7.67 -1.06 -25.60
CA ILE A 344 7.55 -0.69 -24.18
C ILE A 344 7.59 0.83 -24.09
N SER A 345 6.44 1.44 -23.75
CA SER A 345 6.30 2.85 -23.43
C SER A 345 5.71 3.04 -22.03
N LEU A 346 5.91 4.20 -21.41
CA LEU A 346 5.31 4.46 -20.11
C LEU A 346 3.78 4.37 -20.17
N SER A 347 3.16 4.89 -21.22
CA SER A 347 1.71 4.81 -21.39
C SER A 347 1.19 3.37 -21.48
N ALA A 348 1.88 2.48 -22.21
CA ALA A 348 1.52 1.05 -22.30
C ALA A 348 1.65 0.33 -20.94
N ILE A 349 2.71 0.64 -20.18
CA ILE A 349 2.89 0.13 -18.82
C ILE A 349 1.75 0.58 -17.92
N LEU A 350 1.38 1.86 -17.95
CA LEU A 350 0.31 2.42 -17.13
C LEU A 350 -1.05 1.84 -17.48
N GLU A 351 -1.34 1.65 -18.77
CA GLU A 351 -2.57 1.02 -19.23
C GLU A 351 -2.67 -0.43 -18.71
N TYR A 352 -1.58 -1.19 -18.82
CA TYR A 352 -1.53 -2.52 -18.22
C TYR A 352 -1.77 -2.49 -16.72
N CYS A 353 -1.02 -1.66 -15.99
CA CYS A 353 -1.17 -1.51 -14.53
C CYS A 353 -2.61 -1.15 -14.15
N ASN A 354 -3.21 -0.22 -14.88
CA ASN A 354 -4.59 0.20 -14.64
C ASN A 354 -5.58 -0.95 -14.88
N SER A 355 -5.40 -1.75 -15.96
CA SER A 355 -6.22 -2.92 -16.26
C SER A 355 -6.15 -3.99 -15.15
N GLN A 356 -5.02 -4.12 -14.48
CA GLN A 356 -4.81 -5.03 -13.35
C GLN A 356 -5.28 -4.46 -12.01
N GLY A 357 -5.81 -3.23 -11.97
CA GLY A 357 -6.28 -2.60 -10.74
C GLY A 357 -5.19 -1.99 -9.87
N ILE A 358 -3.95 -1.87 -10.37
CA ILE A 358 -2.81 -1.25 -9.70
C ILE A 358 -3.03 0.25 -9.59
N CYS A 359 -2.90 0.81 -8.39
CA CYS A 359 -3.09 2.23 -8.11
C CYS A 359 -1.79 2.99 -7.93
N SER A 360 -0.71 2.31 -7.53
CA SER A 360 0.59 2.91 -7.24
C SER A 360 1.74 2.10 -7.80
N VAL A 361 2.71 2.79 -8.39
CA VAL A 361 3.89 2.19 -9.03
C VAL A 361 5.15 2.90 -8.56
N LEU A 362 6.12 2.12 -8.08
CA LEU A 362 7.44 2.60 -7.72
C LEU A 362 8.42 2.24 -8.84
N PHE A 363 8.99 3.24 -9.51
CA PHE A 363 10.15 3.07 -10.39
C PHE A 363 11.40 3.11 -9.52
N ASP A 364 12.00 1.97 -9.27
CA ASP A 364 13.24 1.88 -8.51
C ASP A 364 14.43 1.88 -9.48
N LEU A 365 15.08 3.03 -9.58
CA LEU A 365 16.21 3.24 -10.49
C LEU A 365 17.50 2.62 -9.93
N LYS A 366 17.41 1.33 -9.58
CA LYS A 366 18.55 0.51 -9.18
C LYS A 366 18.97 -0.36 -10.37
N GLY A 367 20.26 -0.55 -10.56
CA GLY A 367 20.82 -1.27 -11.70
C GLY A 367 21.08 -0.35 -12.90
N ASN A 368 20.98 -0.88 -14.11
CA ASN A 368 21.22 -0.09 -15.32
C ASN A 368 20.08 0.89 -15.60
N VAL A 369 20.35 2.16 -15.41
CA VAL A 369 19.36 3.23 -15.60
C VAL A 369 18.98 3.41 -17.07
N SER A 370 19.79 2.93 -18.03
CA SER A 370 19.48 3.06 -19.46
C SER A 370 18.13 2.42 -19.84
N ASP A 371 17.71 1.36 -19.14
CA ASP A 371 16.42 0.71 -19.35
C ASP A 371 15.23 1.64 -19.07
N PHE A 372 15.45 2.68 -18.28
CA PHE A 372 14.43 3.64 -17.86
C PHE A 372 14.49 4.98 -18.60
N GLU A 373 15.57 5.28 -19.35
CA GLU A 373 15.79 6.63 -19.91
C GLU A 373 14.59 7.13 -20.73
N GLU A 374 14.11 6.36 -21.68
CA GLU A 374 12.95 6.75 -22.48
C GLU A 374 11.66 6.82 -21.67
N LEU A 375 11.46 5.89 -20.72
CA LEU A 375 10.28 5.88 -19.85
C LEU A 375 10.25 7.12 -18.94
N LEU A 376 11.41 7.51 -18.44
CA LEU A 376 11.55 8.74 -17.63
C LEU A 376 11.33 9.99 -18.47
N GLN A 377 11.88 10.01 -19.70
CA GLN A 377 11.69 11.13 -20.62
C GLN A 377 10.21 11.30 -20.94
N ASP A 378 9.51 10.22 -21.33
CA ASP A 378 8.07 10.23 -21.57
C ASP A 378 7.29 10.70 -20.32
N GLY A 379 7.68 10.21 -19.15
CA GLY A 379 7.03 10.57 -17.88
C GLY A 379 7.15 12.06 -17.54
N ILE A 380 8.32 12.65 -17.82
CA ILE A 380 8.58 14.06 -17.60
C ILE A 380 7.82 14.92 -18.61
N GLU A 381 7.88 14.57 -19.91
CA GLU A 381 7.25 15.34 -20.99
C GLU A 381 5.72 15.33 -20.89
N GLN A 382 5.15 14.22 -20.46
CA GLN A 382 3.70 14.05 -20.34
C GLN A 382 3.15 14.36 -18.93
N ASN A 383 3.99 14.80 -17.98
CA ASN A 383 3.64 15.06 -16.58
C ASN A 383 2.99 13.83 -15.89
N LEU A 384 3.51 12.64 -16.16
CA LEU A 384 3.00 11.39 -15.60
C LEU A 384 3.67 10.99 -14.28
N LEU A 385 4.68 11.74 -13.84
CA LEU A 385 5.41 11.48 -12.60
C LEU A 385 4.88 12.39 -11.49
N GLN A 386 4.57 11.85 -10.32
CA GLN A 386 3.97 12.60 -9.22
C GLN A 386 4.92 12.83 -8.05
N LYS A 387 5.79 11.85 -7.74
CA LYS A 387 6.60 11.89 -6.52
C LYS A 387 8.02 11.42 -6.79
N ILE A 388 8.96 12.00 -6.06
CA ILE A 388 10.37 11.57 -6.05
C ILE A 388 10.76 11.20 -4.63
N VAL A 389 11.49 10.09 -4.50
CA VAL A 389 12.15 9.64 -3.26
C VAL A 389 13.63 9.50 -3.53
N VAL A 390 14.43 10.35 -2.92
CA VAL A 390 15.89 10.36 -3.08
C VAL A 390 16.54 9.93 -1.78
N GLU A 391 17.33 8.87 -1.84
CA GLU A 391 18.19 8.46 -0.73
C GLU A 391 19.56 9.10 -0.89
N VAL A 392 19.99 9.86 0.08
CA VAL A 392 21.34 10.44 0.14
C VAL A 392 22.19 9.59 1.09
N LEU A 393 23.16 8.88 0.53
CA LEU A 393 24.07 8.04 1.29
C LEU A 393 25.25 8.86 1.83
N PRO A 394 25.78 8.54 3.03
CA PRO A 394 26.93 9.24 3.62
C PRO A 394 28.26 8.83 2.95
N LEU A 395 28.27 8.86 1.62
CA LEU A 395 29.40 8.51 0.77
C LEU A 395 29.85 9.72 -0.04
N TRP A 396 31.17 9.89 -0.19
CA TRP A 396 31.75 10.81 -1.16
C TRP A 396 32.24 9.98 -2.34
N ASP A 397 31.58 10.10 -3.47
CA ASP A 397 31.94 9.36 -4.69
C ASP A 397 32.80 10.26 -5.59
N GLU A 398 34.01 9.82 -5.87
CA GLU A 398 34.99 10.54 -6.73
C GLU A 398 34.73 10.32 -8.23
N ASN A 399 33.82 9.39 -8.59
CA ASN A 399 33.44 9.17 -9.97
C ASN A 399 32.79 10.42 -10.55
N ASP A 400 33.23 10.76 -11.76
CA ASP A 400 32.77 11.96 -12.44
C ASP A 400 31.25 11.97 -12.64
N VAL A 401 30.66 13.15 -12.60
CA VAL A 401 29.21 13.45 -12.69
C VAL A 401 28.48 12.79 -13.90
N GLY A 402 29.17 11.89 -14.64
CA GLY A 402 28.71 11.28 -15.89
C GLY A 402 27.53 10.32 -15.76
N ASN A 403 27.36 9.63 -14.64
CA ASN A 403 26.42 8.49 -14.51
C ASN A 403 24.99 8.87 -14.08
N PHE A 404 24.70 10.15 -13.91
CA PHE A 404 23.32 10.56 -13.60
C PHE A 404 22.42 10.40 -14.83
N PRO A 405 21.20 9.82 -14.70
CA PRO A 405 20.29 9.62 -15.81
C PRO A 405 20.10 10.88 -16.64
N VAL A 406 20.27 10.79 -17.97
CA VAL A 406 20.16 11.93 -18.88
C VAL A 406 18.74 12.52 -18.83
N ALA A 407 17.72 11.66 -18.73
CA ALA A 407 16.34 12.08 -18.59
C ALA A 407 16.12 12.93 -17.32
N LEU A 408 16.72 12.56 -16.19
CA LEU A 408 16.65 13.37 -14.96
C LEU A 408 17.49 14.65 -15.06
N LYS A 409 18.60 14.64 -15.84
CA LYS A 409 19.36 15.87 -16.16
C LYS A 409 18.55 16.82 -17.06
N SER A 410 17.72 16.26 -17.94
CA SER A 410 16.87 17.03 -18.87
C SER A 410 15.65 17.67 -18.20
N LEU A 411 15.40 17.43 -16.91
CA LEU A 411 14.65 18.32 -16.05
C LEU A 411 15.29 19.74 -16.04
N SER A 412 15.83 20.16 -17.19
CA SER A 412 16.57 21.40 -17.45
C SER A 412 15.77 22.67 -17.21
N LYS A 413 14.44 22.55 -17.10
CA LYS A 413 13.59 23.56 -16.48
C LYS A 413 13.60 23.24 -14.99
N ARG A 414 14.09 24.16 -14.16
CA ARG A 414 14.03 24.04 -12.70
C ARG A 414 12.62 23.61 -12.31
N VAL A 415 12.44 22.32 -12.01
CA VAL A 415 11.23 21.80 -11.43
C VAL A 415 11.33 22.03 -9.93
N GLU A 416 10.46 22.85 -9.40
CA GLU A 416 10.36 23.05 -7.96
C GLU A 416 9.61 21.87 -7.33
N LEU A 417 10.30 21.12 -6.47
CA LEU A 417 9.65 20.06 -5.72
C LEU A 417 8.77 20.67 -4.62
N LYS A 418 7.51 20.30 -4.62
CA LYS A 418 6.54 20.72 -3.61
C LYS A 418 6.61 19.78 -2.39
N ASN A 419 6.27 20.31 -1.22
CA ASN A 419 6.13 19.54 0.02
C ASN A 419 7.34 18.65 0.33
N LEU A 420 8.56 19.16 0.10
CA LEU A 420 9.79 18.44 0.36
C LEU A 420 9.91 18.08 1.84
N GLN A 421 10.09 16.78 2.13
CA GLN A 421 10.22 16.25 3.48
C GLN A 421 11.51 15.44 3.63
N PRO A 422 12.41 15.87 4.51
CA PRO A 422 13.57 15.07 4.89
C PRO A 422 13.19 14.06 5.98
N LYS A 423 13.70 12.84 5.87
CA LYS A 423 13.64 11.81 6.91
C LYS A 423 15.03 11.26 7.12
N ILE A 424 15.39 10.94 8.35
CA ILE A 424 16.62 10.21 8.66
C ILE A 424 16.24 8.74 8.82
N SER A 425 16.93 7.87 8.09
CA SER A 425 16.80 6.43 8.21
C SER A 425 18.19 5.82 8.37
N ASN A 426 18.49 5.31 9.54
CA ASN A 426 19.83 4.89 9.93
C ASN A 426 20.84 6.05 9.76
N GLU A 427 21.86 5.90 8.94
CA GLU A 427 22.87 6.94 8.63
C GLU A 427 22.54 7.72 7.35
N ASN A 428 21.41 7.41 6.69
CA ASN A 428 21.02 8.00 5.42
C ASN A 428 19.98 9.10 5.59
N VAL A 429 19.95 10.04 4.64
CA VAL A 429 18.88 11.03 4.54
C VAL A 429 17.99 10.65 3.37
N VAL A 430 16.69 10.57 3.60
CA VAL A 430 15.69 10.34 2.55
C VAL A 430 14.92 11.63 2.33
N LEU A 431 14.89 12.08 1.08
CA LEU A 431 14.14 13.26 0.65
C LEU A 431 12.94 12.81 -0.16
N GLU A 432 11.74 13.18 0.28
CA GLU A 432 10.50 12.94 -0.47
C GLU A 432 9.94 14.29 -0.94
N GLY A 433 9.54 14.37 -2.22
CA GLY A 433 8.95 15.58 -2.79
C GLY A 433 8.00 15.26 -3.93
N TYR A 434 7.12 16.21 -4.25
CA TYR A 434 6.13 16.09 -5.33
C TYR A 434 6.52 16.97 -6.51
N LEU A 435 6.29 16.48 -7.72
CA LEU A 435 6.52 17.16 -9.00
C LEU A 435 5.35 18.06 -9.38
#